data_532a62ab87dc2f877d257596ed378574
#
_entry.id   532a62ab87dc2f877d257596ed378574
#
_cell.length_a   1.000
_cell.length_b   1.000
_cell.length_c   1.000
_cell.angle_alpha   90.00
_cell.angle_beta   90.00
_cell.angle_gamma   90.00
#
_symmetry.space_group_name_H-M   'P 1'
#
loop_
_entity.id
_entity.type
_entity.pdbx_description
1 polymer ?
#
loop_
_entity_poly.entity_id
_entity_poly.type
_entity_poly.pdbx_seq_one_letter_code
_entity_poly.pdbx_strand_id
1 'polypeptide(L)'
;MARFIRDILATLAHEPAAKAPADEEQLSRLDERLAHFADKGAGSRGAISVQPDECSVWDGNPRDQPGLTADSCRSLIDSIASEGGNRIPVLVRLNPPGSDRPYQLLVGSRRRFAVDWLNHNGRPELRLAALVVDLSDEEAFRLADIENRERADISELDRARSYQHAVDRFYGGVQSRMAEALNLSNSQLSRLLALAQLPEEVVNAFATKDELRVRYSELLTPLLRRHDQRGRMIAEAQLIGEQQQTLAREGDRMISPATVLARLREAAMPQAPEEARDIAIIAGGARIGRAKPGRSGALTIDLSISEDADLDELLARLRETIVAVRAAPMVA
;
A
#
# COMPACT_ATOMS: atom_id res chain seq x y z
N MET A 1 2.39 15.04 33.46
CA MET A 1 1.83 14.02 32.53
C MET A 1 2.45 14.09 31.15
N ALA A 2 2.46 15.20 30.42
CA ALA A 2 3.13 15.35 29.13
C ALA A 2 4.62 14.92 29.17
N ARG A 3 5.34 15.22 30.25
CA ARG A 3 6.73 14.82 30.45
C ARG A 3 6.88 13.29 30.54
N PHE A 4 5.96 12.60 31.21
CA PHE A 4 5.98 11.14 31.36
C PHE A 4 5.73 10.40 30.03
N ILE A 5 4.76 10.87 29.24
CA ILE A 5 4.50 10.28 27.91
C ILE A 5 5.67 10.57 26.98
N ARG A 6 6.29 11.75 27.05
CA ARG A 6 7.54 12.06 26.35
C ARG A 6 8.69 11.16 26.78
N ASP A 7 8.79 10.84 28.06
CA ASP A 7 9.80 9.91 28.59
C ASP A 7 9.55 8.47 28.11
N ILE A 8 8.28 8.01 28.02
CA ILE A 8 7.92 6.73 27.39
C ILE A 8 8.29 6.74 25.91
N LEU A 9 7.90 7.77 25.17
CA LEU A 9 8.24 7.92 23.75
C LEU A 9 9.75 7.98 23.52
N ALA A 10 10.49 8.66 24.39
CA ALA A 10 11.94 8.72 24.34
C ALA A 10 12.59 7.35 24.61
N THR A 11 12.09 6.61 25.58
CA THR A 11 12.62 5.27 25.94
C THR A 11 12.35 4.26 24.82
N LEU A 12 11.14 4.25 24.24
CA LEU A 12 10.78 3.37 23.14
C LEU A 12 11.51 3.72 21.82
N ALA A 13 11.92 4.98 21.67
CA ALA A 13 12.67 5.42 20.49
C ALA A 13 14.17 5.05 20.54
N HIS A 14 14.71 4.71 21.70
CA HIS A 14 16.14 4.37 21.87
C HIS A 14 16.42 2.87 21.82
N GLU A 15 15.39 2.01 21.74
CA GLU A 15 15.61 0.57 21.56
C GLU A 15 15.87 0.28 20.08
N PRO A 16 17.03 -0.34 19.72
CA PRO A 16 17.31 -0.71 18.35
C PRO A 16 16.27 -1.73 17.87
N ALA A 17 15.80 -1.57 16.63
CA ALA A 17 14.88 -2.50 15.97
C ALA A 17 15.49 -3.91 15.91
N ALA A 18 15.27 -4.71 16.94
CA ALA A 18 15.67 -6.10 17.01
C ALA A 18 14.64 -6.96 16.25
N LYS A 19 15.14 -7.94 15.52
CA LYS A 19 14.36 -8.92 14.75
C LYS A 19 13.29 -9.61 15.61
N ALA A 20 12.07 -9.72 15.04
CA ALA A 20 10.95 -10.41 15.66
C ALA A 20 11.31 -11.81 16.23
N PRO A 21 10.82 -12.17 17.42
CA PRO A 21 9.43 -12.18 17.84
C PRO A 21 9.18 -11.35 19.12
N ALA A 22 9.35 -10.05 19.02
CA ALA A 22 9.26 -9.10 20.14
C ALA A 22 7.88 -8.43 20.26
N ASP A 23 6.97 -8.75 19.37
CA ASP A 23 5.80 -7.90 19.05
C ASP A 23 4.72 -7.97 20.12
N GLU A 24 4.40 -9.15 20.67
CA GLU A 24 3.45 -9.29 21.77
C GLU A 24 4.03 -8.73 23.10
N GLU A 25 5.32 -8.81 23.30
CA GLU A 25 5.98 -8.39 24.54
C GLU A 25 6.06 -6.86 24.66
N GLN A 26 6.19 -6.13 23.53
CA GLN A 26 6.22 -4.65 23.55
C GLN A 26 4.83 -4.04 23.67
N LEU A 27 3.81 -4.61 23.00
CA LEU A 27 2.40 -4.23 23.21
C LEU A 27 2.00 -4.51 24.65
N SER A 28 2.38 -5.67 25.20
CA SER A 28 2.17 -6.01 26.60
C SER A 28 2.85 -4.99 27.51
N ARG A 29 4.06 -4.57 27.19
CA ARG A 29 4.80 -3.54 27.96
C ARG A 29 4.14 -2.16 27.90
N LEU A 30 3.62 -1.74 26.72
CA LEU A 30 2.88 -0.48 26.60
C LEU A 30 1.58 -0.56 27.39
N ASP A 31 0.82 -1.64 27.21
CA ASP A 31 -0.43 -1.86 27.92
C ASP A 31 -0.21 -2.00 29.44
N GLU A 32 0.80 -2.73 29.90
CA GLU A 32 1.19 -2.83 31.31
C GLU A 32 1.58 -1.47 31.90
N ARG A 33 2.31 -0.64 31.15
CA ARG A 33 2.68 0.72 31.59
C ARG A 33 1.47 1.64 31.65
N LEU A 34 0.53 1.53 30.70
CA LEU A 34 -0.72 2.28 30.72
C LEU A 34 -1.62 1.80 31.87
N ALA A 35 -1.73 0.49 32.11
CA ALA A 35 -2.48 -0.09 33.23
C ALA A 35 -1.87 0.31 34.58
N HIS A 36 -0.55 0.19 34.76
CA HIS A 36 0.15 0.60 35.96
C HIS A 36 0.01 2.12 36.25
N PHE A 37 -0.09 2.92 35.19
CA PHE A 37 -0.34 4.36 35.31
C PHE A 37 -1.78 4.66 35.71
N ALA A 38 -2.74 3.89 35.19
CA ALA A 38 -4.15 3.98 35.60
C ALA A 38 -4.32 3.62 37.08
N ASP A 39 -3.67 2.53 37.55
CA ASP A 39 -3.71 2.09 38.95
C ASP A 39 -3.07 3.11 39.92
N LYS A 40 -1.93 3.70 39.54
CA LYS A 40 -1.29 4.77 40.35
C LYS A 40 -2.03 6.10 40.25
N GLY A 41 -2.79 6.33 39.19
CA GLY A 41 -3.53 7.57 38.93
C GLY A 41 -4.89 7.63 39.60
N ALA A 42 -5.36 6.58 40.28
CA ALA A 42 -6.61 6.60 41.05
C ALA A 42 -6.68 7.66 42.17
N GLY A 43 -5.57 8.33 42.47
CA GLY A 43 -5.49 9.50 43.39
C GLY A 43 -5.10 10.83 42.74
N SER A 44 -4.78 10.94 41.46
CA SER A 44 -4.22 12.12 40.82
C SER A 44 -4.65 12.26 39.36
N ARG A 45 -5.64 13.08 39.05
CA ARG A 45 -6.00 13.78 37.77
C ARG A 45 -5.73 13.10 36.42
N GLY A 46 -5.66 11.79 36.29
CA GLY A 46 -5.22 11.14 35.08
C GLY A 46 -6.28 10.36 34.30
N ALA A 47 -6.98 9.47 34.95
CA ALA A 47 -8.00 8.64 34.32
C ALA A 47 -9.39 9.26 34.51
N ILE A 48 -10.12 9.37 33.42
CA ILE A 48 -11.53 9.80 33.40
C ILE A 48 -12.39 8.70 32.82
N SER A 49 -13.69 8.78 33.09
CA SER A 49 -14.71 7.87 32.59
C SER A 49 -15.58 8.65 31.61
N VAL A 50 -15.59 8.27 30.36
CA VAL A 50 -16.29 9.00 29.28
C VAL A 50 -17.25 8.07 28.53
N GLN A 51 -18.24 8.64 27.87
CA GLN A 51 -19.05 7.89 26.91
C GLN A 51 -18.27 7.73 25.58
N PRO A 52 -18.43 6.60 24.87
CA PRO A 52 -17.81 6.42 23.56
C PRO A 52 -18.19 7.49 22.54
N ASP A 53 -19.41 8.03 22.61
CA ASP A 53 -19.92 9.09 21.73
C ASP A 53 -19.34 10.48 22.05
N GLU A 54 -18.80 10.70 23.25
CA GLU A 54 -18.06 11.91 23.59
C GLU A 54 -16.68 12.00 22.92
N CYS A 55 -16.23 10.89 22.27
CA CYS A 55 -14.93 10.81 21.62
C CYS A 55 -15.08 10.83 20.09
N SER A 56 -14.57 11.88 19.43
CA SER A 56 -14.29 11.82 17.99
C SER A 56 -13.03 11.01 17.74
N VAL A 57 -12.93 10.35 16.58
CA VAL A 57 -11.68 9.70 16.19
C VAL A 57 -10.75 10.73 15.56
N TRP A 58 -9.49 10.71 15.97
CA TRP A 58 -8.46 11.58 15.40
C TRP A 58 -8.11 11.14 13.97
N ASP A 59 -7.96 12.09 13.03
CA ASP A 59 -7.63 11.85 11.63
C ASP A 59 -6.33 11.05 11.41
N GLY A 60 -5.37 11.22 12.29
CA GLY A 60 -4.10 10.49 12.25
C GLY A 60 -4.16 9.10 12.85
N ASN A 61 -5.31 8.63 13.32
CA ASN A 61 -5.48 7.28 13.82
C ASN A 61 -5.43 6.28 12.65
N PRO A 62 -4.37 5.45 12.53
CA PRO A 62 -4.15 4.62 11.35
C PRO A 62 -5.12 3.45 11.23
N ARG A 63 -6.02 3.29 12.20
CA ARG A 63 -6.97 2.18 12.18
C ARG A 63 -8.16 2.48 11.27
N ASP A 64 -8.44 1.53 10.39
CA ASP A 64 -9.67 1.51 9.60
C ASP A 64 -10.89 1.37 10.53
N GLN A 65 -11.60 2.49 10.77
CA GLN A 65 -12.78 2.50 11.63
C GLN A 65 -13.95 1.67 11.04
N PRO A 66 -14.24 1.74 9.71
CA PRO A 66 -15.25 0.90 9.07
C PRO A 66 -14.98 -0.61 9.15
N GLY A 67 -13.72 -1.02 9.26
CA GLY A 67 -13.33 -2.43 9.41
C GLY A 67 -13.51 -3.01 10.81
N LEU A 68 -13.93 -2.20 11.81
CA LEU A 68 -14.24 -2.70 13.14
C LEU A 68 -15.64 -3.32 13.15
N THR A 69 -15.72 -4.61 13.45
CA THR A 69 -16.98 -5.37 13.57
C THR A 69 -17.06 -6.07 14.91
N ALA A 70 -18.27 -6.48 15.30
CA ALA A 70 -18.46 -7.26 16.53
C ALA A 70 -17.64 -8.56 16.50
N ASP A 71 -17.54 -9.21 15.33
CA ASP A 71 -16.79 -10.46 15.18
C ASP A 71 -15.29 -10.23 15.31
N SER A 72 -14.73 -9.19 14.67
CA SER A 72 -13.30 -8.84 14.79
C SER A 72 -12.92 -8.35 16.20
N CYS A 73 -13.89 -7.94 17.02
CA CYS A 73 -13.68 -7.46 18.37
C CYS A 73 -14.27 -8.39 19.44
N ARG A 74 -14.76 -9.60 19.09
CA ARG A 74 -15.52 -10.49 19.97
C ARG A 74 -14.83 -10.74 21.31
N SER A 75 -13.58 -11.22 21.31
CA SER A 75 -12.85 -11.52 22.54
C SER A 75 -12.68 -10.31 23.45
N LEU A 76 -12.49 -9.12 22.85
CA LEU A 76 -12.37 -7.87 23.59
C LEU A 76 -13.72 -7.40 24.17
N ILE A 77 -14.81 -7.56 23.41
CA ILE A 77 -16.17 -7.29 23.87
C ILE A 77 -16.49 -8.18 25.07
N ASP A 78 -16.21 -9.48 24.99
CA ASP A 78 -16.47 -10.45 26.06
C ASP A 78 -15.64 -10.13 27.32
N SER A 79 -14.37 -9.76 27.15
CA SER A 79 -13.49 -9.34 28.25
C SER A 79 -14.03 -8.09 28.95
N ILE A 80 -14.36 -7.04 28.19
CA ILE A 80 -14.89 -5.78 28.74
C ILE A 80 -16.25 -6.01 29.44
N ALA A 81 -17.09 -6.87 28.86
CA ALA A 81 -18.39 -7.22 29.47
C ALA A 81 -18.22 -7.93 30.80
N SER A 82 -17.28 -8.88 30.90
CA SER A 82 -17.00 -9.65 32.12
C SER A 82 -16.35 -8.83 33.23
N GLU A 83 -15.50 -7.87 32.84
CA GLU A 83 -14.73 -7.03 33.77
C GLU A 83 -15.47 -5.74 34.19
N GLY A 84 -16.59 -5.43 33.51
CA GLY A 84 -17.38 -4.22 33.79
C GLY A 84 -16.75 -2.94 33.22
N GLY A 85 -15.77 -3.02 32.30
CA GLY A 85 -15.10 -1.90 31.66
C GLY A 85 -13.76 -2.27 31.07
N ASN A 86 -13.12 -1.33 30.36
CA ASN A 86 -11.78 -1.54 29.85
C ASN A 86 -10.73 -1.25 30.93
N ARG A 87 -9.94 -2.26 31.31
CA ARG A 87 -8.85 -2.12 32.30
C ARG A 87 -7.73 -1.19 31.80
N ILE A 88 -7.38 -1.35 30.53
CA ILE A 88 -6.38 -0.51 29.90
C ILE A 88 -7.10 0.72 29.32
N PRO A 89 -6.80 1.93 29.82
CA PRO A 89 -7.48 3.14 29.34
C PRO A 89 -7.12 3.44 27.88
N VAL A 90 -8.05 4.07 27.18
CA VAL A 90 -7.75 4.69 25.88
C VAL A 90 -7.04 6.02 26.09
N LEU A 91 -6.34 6.50 25.06
CA LEU A 91 -5.72 7.82 25.11
C LEU A 91 -6.56 8.83 24.32
N VAL A 92 -6.93 9.90 24.98
CA VAL A 92 -7.71 10.98 24.39
C VAL A 92 -7.01 12.33 24.65
N ARG A 93 -7.26 13.29 23.78
CA ARG A 93 -6.95 14.70 24.05
C ARG A 93 -8.22 15.55 23.97
N LEU A 94 -8.17 16.75 24.52
CA LEU A 94 -9.27 17.70 24.40
C LEU A 94 -9.40 18.16 22.94
N ASN A 95 -10.61 18.18 22.44
CA ASN A 95 -10.93 18.86 21.19
C ASN A 95 -10.89 20.39 21.39
N PRO A 96 -10.68 21.18 20.33
CA PRO A 96 -10.81 22.62 20.38
C PRO A 96 -12.17 23.06 20.92
N PRO A 97 -12.25 24.20 21.63
CA PRO A 97 -13.52 24.76 22.09
C PRO A 97 -14.52 24.94 20.94
N GLY A 98 -15.77 24.53 21.15
CA GLY A 98 -16.83 24.57 20.12
C GLY A 98 -16.93 23.32 19.24
N SER A 99 -16.12 22.30 19.48
CA SER A 99 -16.28 21.00 18.83
C SER A 99 -17.52 20.27 19.36
N ASP A 100 -18.20 19.48 18.52
CA ASP A 100 -19.39 18.69 18.87
C ASP A 100 -19.12 17.66 19.98
N ARG A 101 -17.87 17.22 20.09
CA ARG A 101 -17.40 16.23 21.07
C ARG A 101 -16.23 16.79 21.88
N PRO A 102 -16.21 16.59 23.20
CA PRO A 102 -15.16 17.17 24.06
C PRO A 102 -13.80 16.50 23.87
N TYR A 103 -13.76 15.24 23.43
CA TYR A 103 -12.53 14.47 23.36
C TYR A 103 -12.22 14.00 21.94
N GLN A 104 -10.93 13.84 21.66
CA GLN A 104 -10.42 13.24 20.43
C GLN A 104 -9.62 11.99 20.79
N LEU A 105 -10.05 10.83 20.29
CA LEU A 105 -9.43 9.54 20.54
C LEU A 105 -8.15 9.39 19.70
N LEU A 106 -7.02 9.28 20.35
CA LEU A 106 -5.70 9.08 19.74
C LEU A 106 -5.38 7.58 19.58
N VAL A 107 -5.60 6.80 20.66
CA VAL A 107 -5.28 5.36 20.72
C VAL A 107 -6.40 4.62 21.43
N GLY A 108 -6.73 3.42 20.94
CA GLY A 108 -7.71 2.52 21.59
C GLY A 108 -9.03 2.39 20.83
N SER A 109 -9.05 2.50 19.51
CA SER A 109 -10.26 2.40 18.67
C SER A 109 -11.07 1.14 18.90
N ARG A 110 -10.43 -0.03 19.11
CA ARG A 110 -11.14 -1.29 19.40
C ARG A 110 -11.86 -1.25 20.76
N ARG A 111 -11.20 -0.65 21.78
CA ARG A 111 -11.80 -0.52 23.13
C ARG A 111 -13.00 0.41 23.08
N ARG A 112 -12.88 1.55 22.39
CA ARG A 112 -14.01 2.45 22.16
C ARG A 112 -15.16 1.74 21.44
N PHE A 113 -14.87 1.03 20.34
CA PHE A 113 -15.85 0.26 19.60
C PHE A 113 -16.53 -0.80 20.47
N ALA A 114 -15.76 -1.54 21.28
CA ALA A 114 -16.32 -2.61 22.13
C ALA A 114 -17.26 -2.05 23.22
N VAL A 115 -16.89 -0.93 23.86
CA VAL A 115 -17.77 -0.26 24.84
C VAL A 115 -19.01 0.31 24.17
N ASP A 116 -18.84 0.96 22.99
CA ASP A 116 -19.96 1.49 22.20
C ASP A 116 -20.95 0.39 21.79
N TRP A 117 -20.42 -0.74 21.29
CA TRP A 117 -21.22 -1.90 20.94
C TRP A 117 -21.97 -2.46 22.15
N LEU A 118 -21.33 -2.61 23.30
CA LEU A 118 -21.96 -3.07 24.54
C LEU A 118 -23.04 -2.11 25.01
N ASN A 119 -22.84 -0.80 24.90
CA ASN A 119 -23.85 0.19 25.26
C ASN A 119 -25.13 0.01 24.43
N HIS A 120 -24.98 -0.30 23.13
CA HIS A 120 -26.13 -0.57 22.24
C HIS A 120 -26.71 -1.98 22.39
N ASN A 121 -25.98 -2.89 23.06
CA ASN A 121 -26.40 -4.30 23.24
C ASN A 121 -26.62 -4.67 24.71
N GLY A 122 -27.28 -3.81 25.47
CA GLY A 122 -27.83 -4.11 26.77
C GLY A 122 -26.95 -3.74 27.97
N ARG A 123 -25.84 -3.01 27.76
CA ARG A 123 -24.94 -2.54 28.83
C ARG A 123 -24.70 -1.03 28.77
N PRO A 124 -25.76 -0.18 28.78
CA PRO A 124 -25.65 1.28 28.61
C PRO A 124 -24.92 1.98 29.75
N GLU A 125 -24.73 1.31 30.88
CA GLU A 125 -24.01 1.80 32.05
C GLU A 125 -22.47 1.83 31.86
N LEU A 126 -21.94 1.04 30.91
CA LEU A 126 -20.50 0.94 30.72
C LEU A 126 -19.92 2.26 30.22
N ARG A 127 -18.79 2.59 30.76
CA ARG A 127 -18.03 3.79 30.40
C ARG A 127 -16.66 3.38 29.87
N LEU A 128 -16.12 4.24 29.04
CA LEU A 128 -14.77 4.09 28.49
C LEU A 128 -13.77 4.76 29.45
N ALA A 129 -12.92 3.96 30.08
CA ALA A 129 -11.80 4.51 30.85
C ALA A 129 -10.79 5.15 29.89
N ALA A 130 -10.48 6.42 30.12
CA ALA A 130 -9.62 7.20 29.25
C ALA A 130 -8.58 8.01 30.05
N LEU A 131 -7.40 8.19 29.46
CA LEU A 131 -6.37 9.12 29.95
C LEU A 131 -6.36 10.35 29.03
N VAL A 132 -6.52 11.53 29.65
CA VAL A 132 -6.41 12.79 28.92
C VAL A 132 -4.93 13.17 28.82
N VAL A 133 -4.45 13.31 27.58
CA VAL A 133 -3.09 13.70 27.28
C VAL A 133 -3.05 15.00 26.49
N ASP A 134 -1.99 15.77 26.67
CA ASP A 134 -1.72 16.97 25.89
C ASP A 134 -0.56 16.67 24.94
N LEU A 135 -0.89 16.24 23.73
CA LEU A 135 0.05 15.84 22.69
C LEU A 135 -0.22 16.63 21.41
N SER A 136 0.84 17.09 20.77
CA SER A 136 0.80 17.58 19.39
C SER A 136 0.42 16.44 18.42
N ASP A 137 0.04 16.77 17.19
CA ASP A 137 -0.26 15.77 16.16
C ASP A 137 0.93 14.86 15.84
N GLU A 138 2.15 15.40 15.85
CA GLU A 138 3.38 14.61 15.67
C GLU A 138 3.60 13.61 16.80
N GLU A 139 3.44 14.04 18.05
CA GLU A 139 3.59 13.18 19.22
C GLU A 139 2.49 12.11 19.26
N ALA A 140 1.25 12.49 18.91
CA ALA A 140 0.12 11.57 18.80
C ALA A 140 0.34 10.53 17.70
N PHE A 141 0.82 10.95 16.51
CA PHE A 141 1.12 10.03 15.42
C PHE A 141 2.24 9.06 15.80
N ARG A 142 3.31 9.54 16.41
CA ARG A 142 4.41 8.70 16.89
C ARG A 142 3.94 7.66 17.90
N LEU A 143 3.05 8.02 18.81
CA LEU A 143 2.48 7.09 19.78
C LEU A 143 1.59 6.04 19.12
N ALA A 144 0.73 6.46 18.20
CA ALA A 144 -0.13 5.57 17.42
C ALA A 144 0.69 4.63 16.52
N ASP A 145 1.80 5.11 15.93
CA ASP A 145 2.70 4.30 15.12
C ASP A 145 3.39 3.22 15.96
N ILE A 146 3.86 3.55 17.17
CA ILE A 146 4.46 2.56 18.08
C ILE A 146 3.44 1.45 18.42
N GLU A 147 2.18 1.81 18.72
CA GLU A 147 1.11 0.83 18.99
C GLU A 147 0.80 -0.04 17.75
N ASN A 148 0.93 0.52 16.54
CA ASN A 148 0.55 -0.15 15.30
C ASN A 148 1.69 -0.86 14.56
N ARG A 149 2.95 -0.54 14.80
CA ARG A 149 4.10 -1.20 14.15
C ARG A 149 4.11 -2.70 14.34
N GLU A 150 3.66 -3.14 15.47
CA GLU A 150 3.72 -4.51 15.95
C GLU A 150 2.48 -5.33 15.59
N ARG A 151 1.54 -4.70 14.88
CA ARG A 151 0.28 -5.34 14.50
C ARG A 151 0.40 -6.05 13.17
N ALA A 152 0.12 -7.35 13.18
CA ALA A 152 0.09 -8.18 11.98
C ALA A 152 -1.11 -7.89 11.05
N ASP A 153 -2.12 -7.15 11.54
CA ASP A 153 -3.36 -6.87 10.82
C ASP A 153 -3.33 -5.60 9.95
N ILE A 154 -2.19 -4.91 9.86
CA ILE A 154 -2.03 -3.73 9.02
C ILE A 154 -1.13 -4.05 7.83
N SER A 155 -1.65 -3.91 6.61
CA SER A 155 -0.86 -4.12 5.40
C SER A 155 0.28 -3.09 5.27
N GLU A 156 1.35 -3.46 4.56
CA GLU A 156 2.45 -2.52 4.26
C GLU A 156 1.94 -1.31 3.47
N LEU A 157 0.93 -1.49 2.61
CA LEU A 157 0.30 -0.41 1.85
C LEU A 157 -0.48 0.55 2.76
N ASP A 158 -1.30 0.03 3.68
CA ASP A 158 -2.07 0.88 4.59
C ASP A 158 -1.15 1.66 5.52
N ARG A 159 -0.07 1.02 5.99
CA ARG A 159 1.00 1.71 6.75
C ARG A 159 1.67 2.80 5.91
N ALA A 160 2.00 2.51 4.65
CA ALA A 160 2.62 3.47 3.75
C ALA A 160 1.71 4.69 3.49
N ARG A 161 0.40 4.46 3.30
CA ARG A 161 -0.60 5.52 3.13
C ARG A 161 -0.77 6.36 4.39
N SER A 162 -0.79 5.72 5.56
CA SER A 162 -0.81 6.42 6.85
C SER A 162 0.43 7.30 7.03
N TYR A 163 1.60 6.81 6.63
CA TYR A 163 2.84 7.59 6.68
C TYR A 163 2.85 8.76 5.70
N GLN A 164 2.33 8.57 4.48
CA GLN A 164 2.19 9.67 3.52
C GLN A 164 1.26 10.75 4.07
N HIS A 165 0.10 10.35 4.61
CA HIS A 165 -0.83 11.27 5.25
C HIS A 165 -0.16 12.05 6.40
N ALA A 166 0.61 11.36 7.24
CA ALA A 166 1.30 11.99 8.36
C ALA A 166 2.37 12.99 7.90
N VAL A 167 3.19 12.65 6.89
CA VAL A 167 4.18 13.57 6.32
C VAL A 167 3.50 14.86 5.90
N ASP A 168 2.38 14.76 5.17
CA ASP A 168 1.70 15.92 4.60
C ASP A 168 1.00 16.77 5.66
N ARG A 169 0.35 16.14 6.65
CA ARG A 169 -0.51 16.82 7.62
C ARG A 169 0.22 17.24 8.89
N PHE A 170 1.15 16.42 9.39
CA PHE A 170 1.71 16.59 10.73
C PHE A 170 3.19 17.00 10.69
N TYR A 171 3.93 16.62 9.65
CA TYR A 171 5.35 16.91 9.53
C TYR A 171 5.68 18.00 8.50
N GLY A 172 4.65 18.74 8.01
CA GLY A 172 4.83 19.88 7.10
C GLY A 172 5.40 19.50 5.73
N GLY A 173 5.19 18.27 5.25
CA GLY A 173 5.75 17.75 3.99
C GLY A 173 7.22 17.34 4.09
N VAL A 174 7.86 17.44 5.27
CA VAL A 174 9.29 17.19 5.44
C VAL A 174 9.54 15.75 5.91
N GLN A 175 9.91 14.87 4.95
CA GLN A 175 10.13 13.45 5.22
C GLN A 175 11.24 13.19 6.26
N SER A 176 12.35 13.95 6.22
CA SER A 176 13.46 13.76 7.15
C SER A 176 13.06 14.02 8.60
N ARG A 177 12.16 14.98 8.83
CA ARG A 177 11.62 15.28 10.16
C ARG A 177 10.80 14.11 10.72
N MET A 178 9.97 13.50 9.86
CA MET A 178 9.21 12.31 10.25
C MET A 178 10.14 11.10 10.46
N ALA A 179 11.13 10.90 9.60
CA ALA A 179 12.09 9.81 9.75
C ALA A 179 12.82 9.88 11.09
N GLU A 180 13.30 11.07 11.47
CA GLU A 180 13.93 11.32 12.76
C GLU A 180 12.95 11.05 13.93
N ALA A 181 11.74 11.59 13.86
CA ALA A 181 10.71 11.41 14.90
C ALA A 181 10.34 9.94 15.13
N LEU A 182 10.31 9.13 14.07
CA LEU A 182 9.96 7.71 14.12
C LEU A 182 11.17 6.77 14.27
N ASN A 183 12.38 7.31 14.38
CA ASN A 183 13.64 6.55 14.42
C ASN A 183 13.79 5.60 13.19
N LEU A 184 13.45 6.12 12.01
CA LEU A 184 13.62 5.45 10.73
C LEU A 184 14.76 6.09 9.95
N SER A 185 15.46 5.31 9.12
CA SER A 185 16.34 5.93 8.13
C SER A 185 15.51 6.63 7.04
N ASN A 186 16.05 7.73 6.48
CA ASN A 186 15.42 8.39 5.34
C ASN A 186 15.15 7.43 4.16
N SER A 187 16.02 6.46 3.96
CA SER A 187 15.87 5.43 2.93
C SER A 187 14.69 4.50 3.22
N GLN A 188 14.50 4.08 4.47
CA GLN A 188 13.35 3.24 4.86
C GLN A 188 12.04 3.99 4.66
N LEU A 189 11.94 5.23 5.14
CA LEU A 189 10.75 6.05 4.97
C LEU A 189 10.45 6.31 3.48
N SER A 190 11.46 6.70 2.69
CA SER A 190 11.30 6.96 1.25
C SER A 190 10.74 5.73 0.49
N ARG A 191 11.18 4.51 0.85
CA ARG A 191 10.67 3.27 0.24
C ARG A 191 9.21 3.00 0.61
N LEU A 192 8.84 3.24 1.87
CA LEU A 192 7.44 3.16 2.31
C LEU A 192 6.56 4.17 1.57
N LEU A 193 6.99 5.42 1.47
CA LEU A 193 6.23 6.46 0.77
C LEU A 193 6.11 6.16 -0.73
N ALA A 194 7.12 5.56 -1.35
CA ALA A 194 7.04 5.12 -2.74
C ALA A 194 5.94 4.05 -2.96
N LEU A 195 5.70 3.18 -1.96
CA LEU A 195 4.59 2.21 -2.02
C LEU A 195 3.22 2.93 -1.96
N ALA A 196 3.07 3.96 -1.11
CA ALA A 196 1.85 4.75 -1.02
C ALA A 196 1.52 5.50 -2.32
N GLN A 197 2.53 5.81 -3.13
CA GLN A 197 2.39 6.56 -4.38
C GLN A 197 2.14 5.69 -5.62
N LEU A 198 2.00 4.38 -5.45
CA LEU A 198 1.62 3.51 -6.57
C LEU A 198 0.22 3.90 -7.08
N PRO A 199 0.01 3.95 -8.42
CA PRO A 199 -1.31 4.16 -9.01
C PRO A 199 -2.31 3.10 -8.53
N GLU A 200 -3.58 3.51 -8.36
CA GLU A 200 -4.63 2.59 -7.90
C GLU A 200 -4.83 1.40 -8.84
N GLU A 201 -4.61 1.58 -10.14
CA GLU A 201 -4.68 0.49 -11.12
C GLU A 201 -3.64 -0.59 -10.81
N VAL A 202 -2.42 -0.17 -10.43
CA VAL A 202 -1.35 -1.10 -10.03
C VAL A 202 -1.69 -1.79 -8.70
N VAL A 203 -2.27 -1.06 -7.75
CA VAL A 203 -2.75 -1.64 -6.48
C VAL A 203 -3.83 -2.69 -6.74
N ASN A 204 -4.82 -2.36 -7.57
CA ASN A 204 -5.96 -3.23 -7.90
C ASN A 204 -5.60 -4.44 -8.77
N ALA A 205 -4.39 -4.49 -9.35
CA ALA A 205 -3.88 -5.65 -10.05
C ALA A 205 -3.53 -6.82 -9.10
N PHE A 206 -3.35 -6.54 -7.80
CA PHE A 206 -3.13 -7.57 -6.79
C PHE A 206 -4.45 -8.04 -6.19
N ALA A 207 -4.52 -9.31 -5.79
CA ALA A 207 -5.75 -9.90 -5.26
C ALA A 207 -6.17 -9.25 -3.92
N THR A 208 -5.20 -8.92 -3.09
CA THR A 208 -5.40 -8.24 -1.80
C THR A 208 -4.32 -7.20 -1.54
N LYS A 209 -4.64 -6.21 -0.70
CA LYS A 209 -3.66 -5.20 -0.25
C LYS A 209 -2.48 -5.81 0.51
N ASP A 210 -2.71 -6.94 1.19
CA ASP A 210 -1.69 -7.64 1.98
C ASP A 210 -0.59 -8.28 1.12
N GLU A 211 -0.85 -8.47 -0.17
CA GLU A 211 0.16 -8.95 -1.10
C GLU A 211 1.17 -7.89 -1.50
N LEU A 212 0.82 -6.60 -1.36
CA LEU A 212 1.69 -5.49 -1.71
C LEU A 212 2.78 -5.29 -0.65
N ARG A 213 4.04 -5.38 -1.08
CA ARG A 213 5.23 -5.24 -0.24
C ARG A 213 6.07 -4.04 -0.67
N VAL A 214 6.76 -3.43 0.29
CA VAL A 214 7.67 -2.30 0.04
C VAL A 214 8.68 -2.61 -1.07
N ARG A 215 9.21 -3.83 -1.12
CA ARG A 215 10.14 -4.27 -2.18
C ARG A 215 9.57 -4.15 -3.60
N TYR A 216 8.24 -4.18 -3.76
CA TYR A 216 7.60 -4.06 -5.06
C TYR A 216 7.61 -2.61 -5.56
N SER A 217 7.50 -1.64 -4.65
CA SER A 217 7.65 -0.23 -5.02
C SER A 217 9.04 0.08 -5.56
N GLU A 218 10.09 -0.57 -5.05
CA GLU A 218 11.46 -0.42 -5.55
C GLU A 218 11.61 -0.87 -7.01
N LEU A 219 10.86 -1.90 -7.40
CA LEU A 219 10.88 -2.45 -8.77
C LEU A 219 9.99 -1.64 -9.74
N LEU A 220 8.82 -1.18 -9.27
CA LEU A 220 7.80 -0.56 -10.12
C LEU A 220 7.98 0.95 -10.24
N THR A 221 8.41 1.65 -9.18
CA THR A 221 8.54 3.12 -9.19
C THR A 221 9.46 3.65 -10.29
N PRO A 222 10.65 3.06 -10.57
CA PRO A 222 11.51 3.53 -11.66
C PRO A 222 10.85 3.42 -13.04
N LEU A 223 10.02 2.41 -13.25
CA LEU A 223 9.29 2.17 -14.50
C LEU A 223 8.12 3.15 -14.64
N LEU A 224 7.42 3.44 -13.55
CA LEU A 224 6.31 4.40 -13.50
C LEU A 224 6.74 5.86 -13.71
N ARG A 225 8.01 6.18 -13.48
CA ARG A 225 8.56 7.54 -13.74
C ARG A 225 8.72 7.84 -15.23
N ARG A 226 8.84 6.81 -16.08
CA ARG A 226 8.99 6.97 -17.52
C ARG A 226 7.61 6.97 -18.18
N HIS A 227 7.28 8.06 -18.85
CA HIS A 227 5.93 8.28 -19.40
C HIS A 227 5.47 7.16 -20.34
N ASP A 228 6.34 6.71 -21.24
CA ASP A 228 6.10 5.65 -22.20
C ASP A 228 5.85 4.28 -21.53
N GLN A 229 6.60 3.98 -20.48
CA GLN A 229 6.49 2.73 -19.70
C GLN A 229 5.28 2.76 -18.79
N ARG A 230 5.00 3.93 -18.17
CA ARG A 230 3.84 4.12 -17.29
C ARG A 230 2.53 3.79 -17.98
N GLY A 231 2.30 4.30 -19.20
CA GLY A 231 1.06 4.06 -19.93
C GLY A 231 0.79 2.58 -20.16
N ARG A 232 1.81 1.86 -20.64
CA ARG A 232 1.69 0.41 -20.87
C ARG A 232 1.49 -0.39 -19.58
N MET A 233 2.22 -0.04 -18.53
CA MET A 233 2.08 -0.69 -17.22
C MET A 233 0.69 -0.50 -16.64
N ILE A 234 0.10 0.71 -16.72
CA ILE A 234 -1.25 1.00 -16.22
C ILE A 234 -2.29 0.20 -17.02
N ALA A 235 -2.18 0.15 -18.35
CA ALA A 235 -3.08 -0.64 -19.19
C ALA A 235 -3.04 -2.14 -18.81
N GLU A 236 -1.85 -2.70 -18.62
CA GLU A 236 -1.71 -4.09 -18.18
C GLU A 236 -2.26 -4.30 -16.76
N ALA A 237 -2.04 -3.35 -15.84
CA ALA A 237 -2.57 -3.41 -14.49
C ALA A 237 -4.10 -3.47 -14.47
N GLN A 238 -4.77 -2.69 -15.32
CA GLN A 238 -6.22 -2.71 -15.47
C GLN A 238 -6.71 -4.08 -15.96
N LEU A 239 -6.06 -4.65 -16.98
CA LEU A 239 -6.40 -5.99 -17.48
C LEU A 239 -6.24 -7.07 -16.41
N ILE A 240 -5.16 -7.00 -15.63
CA ILE A 240 -4.93 -7.94 -14.52
C ILE A 240 -6.03 -7.76 -13.45
N GLY A 241 -6.38 -6.53 -13.10
CA GLY A 241 -7.42 -6.23 -12.13
C GLY A 241 -8.79 -6.79 -12.53
N GLU A 242 -9.18 -6.65 -13.80
CA GLU A 242 -10.41 -7.25 -14.36
C GLU A 242 -10.38 -8.79 -14.30
N GLN A 243 -9.23 -9.39 -14.62
CA GLN A 243 -9.04 -10.84 -14.50
C GLN A 243 -9.15 -11.33 -13.05
N GLN A 244 -8.53 -10.63 -12.09
CA GLN A 244 -8.64 -10.94 -10.65
C GLN A 244 -10.10 -10.90 -10.19
N GLN A 245 -10.86 -9.88 -10.61
CA GLN A 245 -12.28 -9.76 -10.25
C GLN A 245 -13.11 -10.90 -10.82
N THR A 246 -12.82 -11.34 -12.06
CA THR A 246 -13.50 -12.46 -12.70
C THR A 246 -13.21 -13.76 -11.95
N LEU A 247 -11.94 -14.05 -11.68
CA LEU A 247 -11.51 -15.23 -10.93
C LEU A 247 -12.12 -15.26 -9.52
N ALA A 248 -12.20 -14.10 -8.84
CA ALA A 248 -12.84 -14.02 -7.53
C ALA A 248 -14.32 -14.35 -7.57
N ARG A 249 -15.05 -13.94 -8.62
CA ARG A 249 -16.49 -14.26 -8.80
C ARG A 249 -16.73 -15.74 -9.11
N GLU A 250 -15.82 -16.35 -9.85
CA GLU A 250 -15.88 -17.76 -10.25
C GLU A 250 -15.39 -18.71 -9.15
N GLY A 251 -14.75 -18.16 -8.10
CA GLY A 251 -14.13 -18.95 -7.04
C GLY A 251 -12.83 -19.64 -7.44
N ASP A 252 -12.23 -19.16 -8.53
CA ASP A 252 -11.00 -19.68 -9.07
C ASP A 252 -9.76 -19.13 -8.35
N ARG A 253 -8.62 -19.78 -8.64
CA ARG A 253 -7.34 -19.37 -8.06
C ARG A 253 -6.89 -18.03 -8.60
N MET A 254 -6.64 -17.08 -7.72
CA MET A 254 -6.15 -15.74 -8.02
C MET A 254 -4.77 -15.78 -8.69
N ILE A 255 -4.48 -14.76 -9.50
CA ILE A 255 -3.15 -14.56 -10.11
C ILE A 255 -2.15 -14.24 -9.00
N SER A 256 -1.04 -15.01 -8.96
CA SER A 256 -0.05 -14.82 -7.90
C SER A 256 0.66 -13.46 -7.99
N PRO A 257 1.09 -12.86 -6.86
CA PRO A 257 1.84 -11.61 -6.85
C PRO A 257 3.10 -11.63 -7.72
N ALA A 258 3.77 -12.77 -7.81
CA ALA A 258 4.95 -12.93 -8.66
C ALA A 258 4.59 -12.82 -10.16
N THR A 259 3.47 -13.42 -10.56
CA THR A 259 2.95 -13.32 -11.94
C THR A 259 2.51 -11.89 -12.25
N VAL A 260 1.80 -11.22 -11.33
CA VAL A 260 1.41 -9.81 -11.48
C VAL A 260 2.64 -8.94 -11.72
N LEU A 261 3.67 -9.06 -10.88
CA LEU A 261 4.92 -8.31 -11.03
C LEU A 261 5.64 -8.59 -12.35
N ALA A 262 5.70 -9.85 -12.77
CA ALA A 262 6.33 -10.24 -14.03
C ALA A 262 5.62 -9.58 -15.21
N ARG A 263 4.29 -9.65 -15.27
CA ARG A 263 3.46 -9.06 -16.33
C ARG A 263 3.59 -7.54 -16.38
N LEU A 264 3.52 -6.85 -15.22
CA LEU A 264 3.68 -5.40 -15.15
C LEU A 264 5.07 -4.94 -15.63
N ARG A 265 6.12 -5.69 -15.29
CA ARG A 265 7.49 -5.39 -15.75
C ARG A 265 7.66 -5.66 -17.25
N GLU A 266 7.10 -6.74 -17.75
CA GLU A 266 7.12 -7.09 -19.18
C GLU A 266 6.40 -6.02 -20.00
N ALA A 267 5.21 -5.59 -19.57
CA ALA A 267 4.45 -4.52 -20.23
C ALA A 267 5.23 -3.18 -20.24
N ALA A 268 6.02 -2.89 -19.20
CA ALA A 268 6.87 -1.71 -19.15
C ALA A 268 8.07 -1.78 -20.11
N MET A 269 8.52 -2.98 -20.49
CA MET A 269 9.63 -3.10 -21.42
C MET A 269 9.24 -2.52 -22.78
N PRO A 270 10.19 -1.89 -23.49
CA PRO A 270 9.94 -1.54 -24.89
C PRO A 270 9.52 -2.84 -25.59
N GLN A 271 8.31 -2.87 -26.09
CA GLN A 271 8.00 -3.93 -27.04
C GLN A 271 9.04 -3.82 -28.13
N ALA A 272 9.78 -4.91 -28.35
CA ALA A 272 10.57 -4.99 -29.57
C ALA A 272 9.60 -4.59 -30.69
N PRO A 273 9.96 -3.60 -31.55
CA PRO A 273 9.06 -3.23 -32.64
C PRO A 273 8.62 -4.55 -33.27
N GLU A 274 7.30 -4.74 -33.32
CA GLU A 274 6.66 -5.93 -33.85
C GLU A 274 7.52 -6.36 -35.01
N GLU A 275 8.27 -7.49 -34.84
CA GLU A 275 9.39 -7.80 -35.74
C GLU A 275 8.82 -7.61 -37.12
N ALA A 276 9.34 -6.62 -37.84
CA ALA A 276 8.73 -6.15 -39.07
C ALA A 276 8.46 -7.40 -39.88
N ARG A 277 7.17 -7.76 -39.98
CA ARG A 277 6.72 -9.10 -40.39
C ARG A 277 7.53 -9.49 -41.60
N ASP A 278 8.27 -10.60 -41.48
CA ASP A 278 9.03 -11.10 -42.59
C ASP A 278 8.09 -11.20 -43.82
N ILE A 279 8.31 -10.32 -44.79
CA ILE A 279 7.47 -10.30 -45.97
C ILE A 279 7.91 -11.48 -46.83
N ALA A 280 7.02 -12.45 -46.97
CA ALA A 280 7.30 -13.61 -47.81
C ALA A 280 7.39 -13.19 -49.29
N ILE A 281 8.47 -13.55 -49.94
CA ILE A 281 8.65 -13.36 -51.41
C ILE A 281 8.21 -14.62 -52.07
N ILE A 282 7.13 -14.52 -52.90
CA ILE A 282 6.50 -15.65 -53.60
C ILE A 282 6.66 -15.42 -55.08
N ALA A 283 7.24 -16.41 -55.81
CA ALA A 283 7.29 -16.46 -57.26
C ALA A 283 6.92 -17.87 -57.73
N GLY A 284 6.23 -17.99 -58.84
CA GLY A 284 5.77 -19.28 -59.36
C GLY A 284 4.87 -20.08 -58.42
N GLY A 285 4.17 -19.39 -57.45
CA GLY A 285 3.33 -20.04 -56.44
C GLY A 285 4.08 -20.66 -55.25
N ALA A 286 5.42 -20.59 -55.21
CA ALA A 286 6.26 -21.08 -54.13
C ALA A 286 6.92 -19.94 -53.37
N ARG A 287 7.16 -20.15 -52.07
CA ARG A 287 7.94 -19.18 -51.27
C ARG A 287 9.42 -19.32 -51.59
N ILE A 288 9.97 -18.30 -52.22
CA ILE A 288 11.37 -18.24 -52.67
C ILE A 288 12.28 -17.43 -51.73
N GLY A 289 11.68 -16.72 -50.74
CA GLY A 289 12.48 -15.96 -49.83
C GLY A 289 11.67 -15.17 -48.81
N ARG A 290 12.38 -14.30 -48.12
CA ARG A 290 11.80 -13.36 -47.17
C ARG A 290 12.55 -12.03 -47.20
N ALA A 291 11.83 -10.93 -46.98
CA ALA A 291 12.38 -9.61 -46.80
C ALA A 291 12.11 -9.16 -45.39
N LYS A 292 13.17 -8.74 -44.67
CA LYS A 292 13.12 -8.22 -43.31
C LYS A 292 13.52 -6.76 -43.28
N PRO A 293 12.58 -5.83 -42.98
CA PRO A 293 12.93 -4.42 -42.77
C PRO A 293 13.82 -4.29 -41.51
N GLY A 294 14.93 -3.63 -41.66
CA GLY A 294 15.86 -3.34 -40.57
C GLY A 294 15.70 -1.93 -40.04
N ARG A 295 16.40 -1.62 -38.95
CA ARG A 295 16.48 -0.26 -38.39
C ARG A 295 17.17 0.67 -39.41
N SER A 296 16.83 1.97 -39.38
CA SER A 296 17.39 3.00 -40.29
C SER A 296 17.11 2.83 -41.79
N GLY A 297 16.01 2.14 -42.18
CA GLY A 297 15.61 1.98 -43.59
C GLY A 297 16.42 0.91 -44.33
N ALA A 298 17.24 0.11 -43.66
CA ALA A 298 17.87 -1.07 -44.23
C ALA A 298 16.82 -2.16 -44.53
N LEU A 299 16.99 -2.93 -45.62
CA LEU A 299 16.16 -4.08 -45.97
C LEU A 299 17.10 -5.27 -46.19
N THR A 300 16.90 -6.33 -45.40
CA THR A 300 17.60 -7.58 -45.60
C THR A 300 16.69 -8.52 -46.39
N ILE A 301 17.17 -9.10 -47.46
CA ILE A 301 16.45 -10.02 -48.31
C ILE A 301 17.22 -11.32 -48.32
N ASP A 302 16.57 -12.40 -47.86
CA ASP A 302 17.07 -13.77 -47.95
C ASP A 302 16.32 -14.47 -49.06
N LEU A 303 17.04 -15.00 -50.07
CA LEU A 303 16.47 -15.70 -51.19
C LEU A 303 17.07 -17.10 -51.30
N SER A 304 16.22 -18.06 -51.59
CA SER A 304 16.62 -19.41 -52.01
C SER A 304 16.22 -19.57 -53.47
N ILE A 305 17.20 -19.46 -54.36
CA ILE A 305 16.98 -19.47 -55.83
C ILE A 305 17.37 -20.85 -56.33
N SER A 306 16.46 -21.51 -57.07
CA SER A 306 16.75 -22.74 -57.81
C SER A 306 17.43 -22.43 -59.17
N GLU A 307 18.17 -23.37 -59.71
CA GLU A 307 18.86 -23.18 -61.01
C GLU A 307 17.90 -22.90 -62.17
N ASP A 308 16.63 -23.32 -62.06
CA ASP A 308 15.57 -23.14 -63.05
C ASP A 308 14.68 -21.91 -62.77
N ALA A 309 15.06 -21.01 -61.87
CA ALA A 309 14.22 -19.87 -61.51
C ALA A 309 14.13 -18.85 -62.62
N ASP A 310 12.92 -18.40 -62.96
CA ASP A 310 12.71 -17.25 -63.85
C ASP A 310 13.21 -15.95 -63.18
N LEU A 311 14.34 -15.44 -63.65
CA LEU A 311 14.99 -14.27 -63.12
C LEU A 311 14.17 -12.97 -63.33
N ASP A 312 13.39 -12.90 -64.41
CA ASP A 312 12.55 -11.72 -64.68
C ASP A 312 11.37 -11.65 -63.73
N GLU A 313 10.73 -12.78 -63.44
CA GLU A 313 9.67 -12.87 -62.42
C GLU A 313 10.22 -12.55 -61.01
N LEU A 314 11.39 -13.08 -60.68
CA LEU A 314 12.07 -12.83 -59.39
C LEU A 314 12.39 -11.35 -59.21
N LEU A 315 12.93 -10.70 -60.20
CA LEU A 315 13.23 -9.27 -60.17
C LEU A 315 11.99 -8.41 -60.05
N ALA A 316 10.91 -8.77 -60.74
CA ALA A 316 9.60 -8.11 -60.61
C ALA A 316 9.06 -8.19 -59.19
N ARG A 317 9.09 -9.37 -58.56
CA ARG A 317 8.64 -9.60 -57.19
C ARG A 317 9.50 -8.88 -56.14
N LEU A 318 10.81 -8.86 -56.34
CA LEU A 318 11.72 -8.09 -55.49
C LEU A 318 11.39 -6.60 -55.52
N ARG A 319 11.18 -6.06 -56.74
CA ARG A 319 10.80 -4.67 -56.93
C ARG A 319 9.48 -4.34 -56.20
N GLU A 320 8.45 -5.16 -56.37
CA GLU A 320 7.17 -5.00 -55.67
C GLU A 320 7.34 -5.01 -54.14
N THR A 321 8.15 -5.96 -53.62
CA THR A 321 8.44 -6.06 -52.17
C THR A 321 9.16 -4.83 -51.67
N ILE A 322 10.17 -4.31 -52.36
CA ILE A 322 10.90 -3.11 -51.99
C ILE A 322 9.97 -1.89 -52.00
N VAL A 323 9.09 -1.77 -53.00
CA VAL A 323 8.12 -0.68 -53.11
C VAL A 323 7.11 -0.76 -51.94
N ALA A 324 6.60 -1.95 -51.63
CA ALA A 324 5.68 -2.16 -50.54
C ALA A 324 6.30 -1.80 -49.15
N VAL A 325 7.55 -2.19 -48.95
CA VAL A 325 8.29 -1.80 -47.71
C VAL A 325 8.51 -0.29 -47.61
N ARG A 326 8.80 0.37 -48.75
CA ARG A 326 8.98 1.84 -48.75
C ARG A 326 7.67 2.60 -48.59
N ALA A 327 6.55 2.06 -48.99
CA ALA A 327 5.22 2.67 -48.86
C ALA A 327 4.60 2.45 -47.47
N ALA A 328 5.12 1.49 -46.68
CA ALA A 328 4.68 1.30 -45.31
C ALA A 328 5.13 2.51 -44.48
N PRO A 329 4.23 3.15 -43.70
CA PRO A 329 4.57 4.31 -42.88
C PRO A 329 5.65 3.88 -41.87
N MET A 330 6.81 4.55 -41.94
CA MET A 330 7.84 4.44 -40.92
C MET A 330 7.22 4.93 -39.60
N VAL A 331 6.93 4.01 -38.70
CA VAL A 331 6.58 4.37 -37.32
C VAL A 331 7.85 4.97 -36.70
N ALA A 332 7.79 6.29 -36.46
CA ALA A 332 8.86 7.07 -35.85
C ALA A 332 9.05 6.74 -34.36
#